data_a92d76abc6a8c64772bd62d93e662b17
#
_entry.id   a92d76abc6a8c64772bd62d93e662b17
#
_cell.length_a   1.000
_cell.length_b   1.000
_cell.length_c   1.000
_cell.angle_alpha   90.00
_cell.angle_beta   90.00
_cell.angle_gamma   90.00
#
_symmetry.space_group_name_H-M   'P 1'
#
loop_
_entity.id
_entity.type
_entity.pdbx_description
1 polymer ?
#
loop_
_entity_poly.entity_id
_entity_poly.type
_entity_poly.pdbx_seq_one_letter_code
_entity_poly.pdbx_strand_id
1 'polypeptide(L)'
;MKQNQQFRGLGLVLLVIALIMFASSLTSQGSLFSQEMTHQEFMVAVENKTIESVEINQNQQPPTGTLDILLKSGDRATVAVSDVKDAEKLLQDNSIDYVVENVPQENYLMSVIIPVALSAVVIMFMFMFMNARVGGGGGGNSKMMNFGKSRAKMSRTNSVNFSKVAGLEEEKEELEEIVDFLKNPKKYTDVGARIPKGVILVGPPGTGKTLLAKAVAGEAGVPFFSISGSDFVEMFVGVGASRVRDLFEDAKKNAPCIVFIDEIDAVARRRGTGMGGGHDEREQTLNQLLVEMDGFGVNEGIIVMAATNRVDILDPAILLPGRFDRKVGVGKPDIRGREEILKVHSKEKPLGDDVNLEKVAQTTAGFTGADLENLLNEAAILAAKQARRYILQADIEQAFVKVGIGAEKKSKVISEKEKKITAYHETGHAILFHELPDVGPVHTISIIPTGMGAAGYTMPLPEKDEMFNTKNKMLETIMVSLGGRIAEEIIFGDVTTGASQDIKQASAIARAMVTQYGMSEKLGMINYGSDDDEVFIGRDLAHTRSYGERVASDIDSEVKRIIDECYAKAKEIILAHEDILHKCAALLIEKEKIGQEEFDSLFVEGTEEPELE
;
A
#
# COMPACT_ATOMS: atom_id res chain seq x y z
N MET A 1 22.79 -13.18 28.66
CA MET A 1 23.90 -12.46 29.34
C MET A 1 24.36 -11.16 28.64
N LYS A 2 23.50 -10.45 27.90
CA LYS A 2 23.87 -9.18 27.21
C LYS A 2 23.24 -7.90 27.80
N GLN A 3 22.45 -8.01 28.84
CA GLN A 3 21.68 -6.87 29.41
C GLN A 3 22.45 -6.13 30.55
N ASN A 4 23.52 -6.71 31.10
CA ASN A 4 24.24 -6.13 32.25
C ASN A 4 25.38 -5.15 31.90
N GLN A 5 25.72 -4.93 30.63
CA GLN A 5 26.78 -3.99 30.25
C GLN A 5 26.28 -2.55 29.99
N GLN A 6 25.01 -2.36 29.72
CA GLN A 6 24.45 -1.01 29.52
C GLN A 6 24.31 -0.23 30.83
N PHE A 7 24.04 -0.91 31.95
CA PHE A 7 23.91 -0.28 33.27
C PHE A 7 25.22 0.16 33.88
N ARG A 8 26.37 -0.47 33.53
CA ARG A 8 27.69 -0.09 34.07
C ARG A 8 28.16 1.28 33.56
N GLY A 9 27.87 1.67 32.33
CA GLY A 9 28.24 2.98 31.78
C GLY A 9 27.43 4.12 32.38
N LEU A 10 26.12 3.90 32.56
CA LEU A 10 25.23 4.89 33.18
C LEU A 10 25.56 5.12 34.64
N GLY A 11 25.92 4.05 35.38
CA GLY A 11 26.34 4.12 36.76
C GLY A 11 27.63 4.93 36.96
N LEU A 12 28.59 4.84 36.05
CA LEU A 12 29.83 5.58 36.10
C LEU A 12 29.65 7.07 35.83
N VAL A 13 28.75 7.45 34.90
CA VAL A 13 28.38 8.86 34.64
C VAL A 13 27.65 9.46 35.84
N LEU A 14 26.71 8.74 36.44
CA LEU A 14 26.00 9.18 37.64
C LEU A 14 26.96 9.33 38.85
N LEU A 15 27.95 8.45 38.98
CA LEU A 15 28.96 8.53 40.03
C LEU A 15 29.87 9.75 39.86
N VAL A 16 30.27 10.11 38.65
CA VAL A 16 31.04 11.34 38.35
C VAL A 16 30.22 12.60 38.63
N ILE A 17 28.95 12.62 38.23
CA ILE A 17 28.05 13.76 38.55
C ILE A 17 27.85 13.88 40.07
N ALA A 18 27.67 12.78 40.80
CA ALA A 18 27.56 12.77 42.25
C ALA A 18 28.85 13.26 42.94
N LEU A 19 30.02 12.88 42.41
CA LEU A 19 31.34 13.34 42.92
C LEU A 19 31.54 14.84 42.68
N ILE A 20 31.11 15.38 41.53
CA ILE A 20 31.16 16.81 41.22
C ILE A 20 30.19 17.59 42.13
N MET A 21 28.97 17.10 42.33
CA MET A 21 28.01 17.71 43.26
C MET A 21 28.51 17.64 44.73
N PHE A 22 29.13 16.55 45.12
CA PHE A 22 29.71 16.42 46.44
C PHE A 22 30.93 17.36 46.65
N ALA A 23 31.81 17.50 45.67
CA ALA A 23 32.92 18.46 45.70
C ALA A 23 32.43 19.92 45.74
N SER A 24 31.39 20.27 45.02
CA SER A 24 30.78 21.62 45.08
C SER A 24 30.08 21.90 46.42
N SER A 25 29.53 20.86 47.06
CA SER A 25 28.95 20.96 48.40
C SER A 25 29.99 21.18 49.48
N LEU A 26 31.20 20.59 49.35
CA LEU A 26 32.29 20.79 50.28
C LEU A 26 32.90 22.22 50.24
N THR A 27 32.84 22.90 49.10
CA THR A 27 33.31 24.30 48.98
C THR A 27 32.29 25.31 49.46
N SER A 28 31.03 24.92 49.66
CA SER A 28 29.94 25.77 50.15
C SER A 28 29.76 25.77 51.69
N GLN A 29 30.57 25.04 52.44
CA GLN A 29 30.40 24.84 53.89
C GLN A 29 31.09 25.91 54.76
N GLY A 30 31.18 27.20 54.34
CA GLY A 30 31.82 28.30 55.09
C GLY A 30 30.95 29.01 56.12
N SER A 31 29.64 28.73 56.28
CA SER A 31 28.82 29.58 57.19
C SER A 31 27.63 28.84 57.83
N LEU A 32 27.85 27.67 58.44
CA LEU A 32 26.74 26.90 59.02
C LEU A 32 26.39 27.20 60.47
N PHE A 33 27.01 28.20 61.17
CA PHE A 33 26.76 28.50 62.58
C PHE A 33 26.76 30.00 62.97
N SER A 34 26.43 30.91 62.07
CA SER A 34 26.19 32.32 62.43
C SER A 34 24.68 32.65 62.34
N GLN A 35 24.17 33.28 63.38
CA GLN A 35 22.79 33.72 63.40
C GLN A 35 22.68 35.03 62.59
N GLU A 36 21.78 35.13 61.59
CA GLU A 36 21.53 36.39 60.88
C GLU A 36 20.89 37.38 61.84
N MET A 37 21.50 38.56 62.00
CA MET A 37 21.03 39.66 62.82
C MET A 37 20.57 40.81 61.91
N THR A 38 19.44 41.40 62.23
CA THR A 38 18.95 42.57 61.50
C THR A 38 19.78 43.82 61.80
N HIS A 39 19.81 44.79 60.90
CA HIS A 39 20.51 46.06 61.12
C HIS A 39 20.02 46.82 62.39
N GLN A 40 18.74 46.71 62.75
CA GLN A 40 18.17 47.29 63.95
C GLN A 40 18.71 46.62 65.23
N GLU A 41 18.78 45.31 65.23
CA GLU A 41 19.34 44.53 66.35
C GLU A 41 20.83 44.81 66.53
N PHE A 42 21.57 45.02 65.45
CA PHE A 42 22.97 45.43 65.46
C PHE A 42 23.13 46.80 66.12
N MET A 43 22.30 47.80 65.76
CA MET A 43 22.32 49.14 66.38
C MET A 43 22.07 49.05 67.88
N VAL A 44 21.11 48.27 68.32
CA VAL A 44 20.80 48.03 69.74
C VAL A 44 21.97 47.33 70.45
N ALA A 45 22.65 46.38 69.79
CA ALA A 45 23.81 45.71 70.34
C ALA A 45 25.03 46.64 70.49
N VAL A 46 25.22 47.60 69.59
CA VAL A 46 26.24 48.66 69.66
C VAL A 46 25.96 49.58 70.85
N GLU A 47 24.72 50.07 70.99
CA GLU A 47 24.29 50.99 72.07
C GLU A 47 24.43 50.34 73.45
N ASN A 48 24.06 49.00 73.55
CA ASN A 48 24.14 48.24 74.79
C ASN A 48 25.54 47.76 75.13
N LYS A 49 26.56 48.00 74.29
CA LYS A 49 27.98 47.53 74.42
C LYS A 49 28.06 46.03 74.62
N THR A 50 27.22 45.24 73.96
CA THR A 50 27.22 43.80 74.06
C THR A 50 28.13 43.12 73.03
N ILE A 51 28.74 43.87 72.14
CA ILE A 51 29.67 43.41 71.12
C ILE A 51 31.05 43.33 71.72
N GLU A 52 31.78 42.25 71.42
CA GLU A 52 33.17 42.02 71.81
C GLU A 52 34.15 42.46 70.74
N SER A 53 33.94 41.94 69.49
CA SER A 53 34.70 42.31 68.30
C SER A 53 33.88 42.18 67.03
N VAL A 54 34.27 42.91 66.00
CA VAL A 54 33.59 42.87 64.67
C VAL A 54 34.67 42.66 63.62
N GLU A 55 34.43 41.71 62.72
CA GLU A 55 35.22 41.49 61.53
C GLU A 55 34.41 42.03 60.32
N ILE A 56 34.99 42.97 59.58
CA ILE A 56 34.34 43.63 58.45
C ILE A 56 34.80 42.98 57.14
N ASN A 57 33.91 42.28 56.49
CA ASN A 57 34.15 41.62 55.20
C ASN A 57 33.56 42.49 54.08
N GLN A 58 34.43 43.12 53.30
CA GLN A 58 33.98 43.92 52.15
C GLN A 58 33.55 43.02 51.00
N ASN A 59 32.42 43.32 50.39
CA ASN A 59 31.99 42.63 49.17
C ASN A 59 32.82 43.09 47.96
N GLN A 60 32.83 42.29 46.90
CA GLN A 60 33.45 42.68 45.61
C GLN A 60 32.86 43.94 44.96
N GLN A 61 31.68 44.36 45.38
CA GLN A 61 31.00 45.57 44.92
C GLN A 61 30.95 46.59 46.10
N PRO A 62 31.97 47.42 46.28
CA PRO A 62 31.93 48.50 47.28
C PRO A 62 30.75 49.45 47.01
N PRO A 63 30.11 50.04 48.02
CA PRO A 63 30.50 50.08 49.43
C PRO A 63 29.89 48.99 50.32
N THR A 64 29.22 47.97 49.76
CA THR A 64 28.51 46.93 50.54
C THR A 64 29.46 45.92 51.19
N GLY A 65 29.08 45.38 52.37
CA GLY A 65 29.84 44.36 53.08
C GLY A 65 28.96 43.59 54.08
N THR A 66 29.60 42.61 54.74
CA THR A 66 29.03 41.89 55.87
C THR A 66 29.89 42.10 57.11
N LEU A 67 29.24 42.26 58.25
CA LEU A 67 29.89 42.32 59.56
C LEU A 67 29.71 40.99 60.27
N ASP A 68 30.79 40.28 60.56
CA ASP A 68 30.78 39.13 61.44
C ASP A 68 31.06 39.59 62.88
N ILE A 69 30.05 39.48 63.72
CA ILE A 69 30.00 40.07 65.05
C ILE A 69 30.18 38.96 66.08
N LEU A 70 31.14 39.13 67.00
CA LEU A 70 31.26 38.30 68.19
C LEU A 70 30.64 39.06 69.37
N LEU A 71 29.59 38.47 69.94
CA LEU A 71 28.94 39.03 71.13
C LEU A 71 29.67 38.57 72.41
N LYS A 72 29.60 39.36 73.45
CA LYS A 72 30.16 39.02 74.77
C LYS A 72 29.54 37.74 75.41
N SER A 73 28.41 37.27 74.84
CA SER A 73 27.79 35.99 75.18
C SER A 73 28.53 34.80 74.58
N GLY A 74 29.46 35.03 73.64
CA GLY A 74 30.18 33.98 72.88
C GLY A 74 29.44 33.60 71.58
N ASP A 75 28.27 34.17 71.28
CA ASP A 75 27.53 33.89 70.10
C ASP A 75 28.08 34.69 68.90
N ARG A 76 27.99 34.08 67.67
CA ARG A 76 28.40 34.78 66.45
C ARG A 76 27.18 35.17 65.65
N ALA A 77 27.14 36.39 65.19
CA ALA A 77 26.06 36.90 64.35
C ALA A 77 26.63 37.59 63.11
N THR A 78 25.89 37.52 61.99
CA THR A 78 26.28 38.18 60.74
C THR A 78 25.23 39.23 60.34
N VAL A 79 25.68 40.43 59.99
CA VAL A 79 24.82 41.55 59.53
C VAL A 79 25.30 42.06 58.20
N ALA A 80 24.39 42.18 57.22
CA ALA A 80 24.69 42.81 55.94
C ALA A 80 24.59 44.35 56.06
N VAL A 81 25.62 45.06 55.60
CA VAL A 81 25.65 46.55 55.62
C VAL A 81 25.73 47.12 54.21
N SER A 82 25.00 48.20 53.99
CA SER A 82 24.93 48.88 52.67
C SER A 82 26.17 49.76 52.43
N ASP A 83 26.80 50.26 53.52
CA ASP A 83 28.06 51.01 53.43
C ASP A 83 28.97 50.60 54.57
N VAL A 84 30.13 50.06 54.22
CA VAL A 84 31.16 49.61 55.18
C VAL A 84 31.75 50.79 55.93
N LYS A 85 31.93 51.96 55.32
CA LYS A 85 32.50 53.18 55.95
C LYS A 85 31.60 53.74 57.05
N ASP A 86 30.27 53.69 56.85
CA ASP A 86 29.33 54.12 57.88
C ASP A 86 29.38 53.14 59.08
N ALA A 87 29.51 51.86 58.82
CA ALA A 87 29.69 50.84 59.87
C ALA A 87 31.01 51.03 60.60
N GLU A 88 32.15 51.24 59.92
CA GLU A 88 33.44 51.55 60.52
C GLU A 88 33.35 52.78 61.45
N LYS A 89 32.77 53.85 60.97
CA LYS A 89 32.62 55.04 61.75
C LYS A 89 31.79 54.80 63.01
N LEU A 90 30.72 54.08 62.90
CA LEU A 90 29.83 53.74 64.01
C LEU A 90 30.53 52.87 65.06
N LEU A 91 31.36 51.94 64.66
CA LEU A 91 32.17 51.10 65.54
C LEU A 91 33.26 51.90 66.19
N GLN A 92 33.91 52.81 65.47
CA GLN A 92 34.95 53.73 66.01
C GLN A 92 34.40 54.66 67.04
N ASP A 93 33.23 55.29 66.75
CA ASP A 93 32.55 56.23 67.65
C ASP A 93 32.13 55.57 68.98
N ASN A 94 31.86 54.22 68.95
CA ASN A 94 31.47 53.47 70.15
C ASN A 94 32.65 52.66 70.78
N SER A 95 33.91 52.86 70.33
CA SER A 95 35.13 52.24 70.85
C SER A 95 35.02 50.67 70.87
N ILE A 96 34.49 50.08 69.79
CA ILE A 96 34.42 48.65 69.60
C ILE A 96 35.57 48.24 68.71
N ASP A 97 36.29 47.17 69.10
CA ASP A 97 37.40 46.65 68.32
C ASP A 97 36.90 46.00 67.02
N TYR A 98 37.50 46.37 65.90
CA TYR A 98 37.16 45.82 64.60
C TYR A 98 38.39 45.57 63.75
N VAL A 99 38.28 44.57 62.87
CA VAL A 99 39.30 44.20 61.86
C VAL A 99 38.62 44.29 60.47
N VAL A 100 39.34 44.90 59.54
CA VAL A 100 38.83 44.95 58.12
C VAL A 100 39.61 43.93 57.30
N GLU A 101 38.90 42.97 56.75
CA GLU A 101 39.52 42.02 55.82
C GLU A 101 39.66 42.63 54.42
N ASN A 102 40.69 42.14 53.70
CA ASN A 102 40.94 42.56 52.32
C ASN A 102 39.82 42.08 51.40
N VAL A 103 39.45 42.88 50.40
CA VAL A 103 38.48 42.51 49.37
C VAL A 103 38.90 41.19 48.72
N PRO A 104 38.04 40.15 48.68
CA PRO A 104 38.37 38.86 48.08
C PRO A 104 38.76 39.03 46.62
N GLN A 105 39.97 38.67 46.23
CA GLN A 105 40.37 38.66 44.83
C GLN A 105 39.82 37.39 44.16
N GLU A 106 39.12 37.56 43.02
CA GLU A 106 38.69 36.44 42.24
C GLU A 106 39.86 35.62 41.74
N ASN A 107 39.90 34.37 42.17
CA ASN A 107 40.89 33.43 41.68
C ASN A 107 40.37 32.80 40.39
N TYR A 108 40.50 33.54 39.24
CA TYR A 108 40.04 33.11 37.91
C TYR A 108 40.50 31.71 37.55
N LEU A 109 41.55 31.19 38.17
CA LEU A 109 42.07 29.84 37.95
C LEU A 109 41.11 28.79 38.53
N MET A 110 40.52 29.05 39.69
CA MET A 110 39.58 28.14 40.37
C MET A 110 38.13 28.32 39.91
N SER A 111 37.71 29.59 39.64
CA SER A 111 36.31 29.90 39.32
C SER A 111 35.94 29.66 37.85
N VAL A 112 36.88 29.82 36.92
CA VAL A 112 36.60 29.72 35.46
C VAL A 112 37.44 28.67 34.79
N ILE A 113 38.75 28.65 34.96
CA ILE A 113 39.67 27.79 34.19
C ILE A 113 39.49 26.31 34.54
N ILE A 114 39.38 25.96 35.82
CA ILE A 114 39.22 24.57 36.26
C ILE A 114 37.85 24.00 35.80
N PRO A 115 36.67 24.66 35.97
CA PRO A 115 35.41 24.15 35.49
C PRO A 115 35.36 24.00 33.96
N VAL A 116 35.93 24.95 33.21
CA VAL A 116 36.00 24.88 31.73
C VAL A 116 36.93 23.75 31.29
N ALA A 117 38.09 23.57 31.90
CA ALA A 117 38.98 22.46 31.59
C ALA A 117 38.34 21.10 31.93
N LEU A 118 37.65 21.00 33.07
CA LEU A 118 36.93 19.79 33.45
C LEU A 118 35.78 19.46 32.49
N SER A 119 35.03 20.46 32.09
CA SER A 119 33.97 20.28 31.10
C SER A 119 34.50 19.86 29.72
N ALA A 120 35.62 20.44 29.28
CA ALA A 120 36.32 20.05 28.06
C ALA A 120 36.81 18.59 28.11
N VAL A 121 37.36 18.16 29.25
CA VAL A 121 37.79 16.75 29.48
C VAL A 121 36.58 15.82 29.46
N VAL A 122 35.45 16.18 30.07
CA VAL A 122 34.22 15.38 30.05
C VAL A 122 33.66 15.28 28.63
N ILE A 123 33.62 16.38 27.85
CA ILE A 123 33.20 16.37 26.45
C ILE A 123 34.14 15.52 25.58
N MET A 124 35.46 15.63 25.77
CA MET A 124 36.46 14.82 25.09
C MET A 124 36.30 13.33 25.42
N PHE A 125 36.07 12.99 26.69
CA PHE A 125 35.83 11.61 27.12
C PHE A 125 34.48 11.08 26.54
N MET A 126 33.44 11.90 26.51
CA MET A 126 32.16 11.56 25.93
C MET A 126 32.30 11.36 24.40
N PHE A 127 33.05 12.19 23.70
CA PHE A 127 33.37 12.05 22.27
C PHE A 127 34.24 10.81 22.00
N MET A 128 35.24 10.55 22.86
CA MET A 128 36.09 9.35 22.78
C MET A 128 35.31 8.07 23.09
N PHE A 129 34.35 8.13 24.04
CA PHE A 129 33.45 7.02 24.36
C PHE A 129 32.38 6.78 23.27
N MET A 130 31.86 7.84 22.66
CA MET A 130 31.03 7.75 21.46
C MET A 130 31.80 7.16 20.27
N ASN A 131 33.02 7.63 20.03
CA ASN A 131 33.89 7.08 18.97
C ASN A 131 34.37 5.64 19.29
N ALA A 132 34.63 5.29 20.52
CA ALA A 132 34.99 3.92 20.92
C ALA A 132 33.79 2.95 20.76
N ARG A 133 32.56 3.43 20.93
CA ARG A 133 31.35 2.64 20.59
C ARG A 133 31.08 2.57 19.08
N VAL A 134 31.46 3.57 18.31
CA VAL A 134 31.37 3.61 16.84
C VAL A 134 32.55 2.84 16.21
N GLY A 135 33.71 2.82 16.84
CA GLY A 135 34.93 2.15 16.32
C GLY A 135 35.15 0.70 16.79
N GLY A 136 34.44 0.24 17.82
CA GLY A 136 34.67 -1.09 18.45
C GLY A 136 33.65 -2.18 18.04
N GLY A 137 32.75 -1.91 17.10
CA GLY A 137 31.83 -2.89 16.56
C GLY A 137 31.65 -2.64 15.07
N GLY A 138 32.21 -3.46 14.20
CA GLY A 138 32.07 -3.43 12.74
C GLY A 138 30.65 -3.57 12.21
N GLY A 139 29.63 -2.91 12.82
CA GLY A 139 28.23 -2.99 12.46
C GLY A 139 27.55 -1.65 12.17
N GLY A 140 28.14 -0.50 12.54
CA GLY A 140 27.55 0.81 12.35
C GLY A 140 27.81 1.41 10.95
N ASN A 141 29.03 1.34 10.51
CA ASN A 141 29.41 1.80 9.16
C ASN A 141 28.90 0.87 8.04
N SER A 142 28.76 -0.44 8.32
CA SER A 142 28.20 -1.39 7.36
C SER A 142 26.69 -1.18 7.15
N LYS A 143 25.94 -0.67 8.14
CA LYS A 143 24.53 -0.31 7.94
C LYS A 143 24.37 0.96 7.09
N MET A 144 25.20 1.96 7.28
CA MET A 144 25.21 3.17 6.45
C MET A 144 25.71 2.91 5.03
N MET A 145 26.72 2.05 4.83
CA MET A 145 27.18 1.61 3.49
C MET A 145 26.20 0.66 2.80
N ASN A 146 25.27 0.02 3.52
CA ASN A 146 24.29 -0.90 2.93
C ASN A 146 23.00 -0.22 2.45
N PHE A 147 22.77 1.07 2.71
CA PHE A 147 21.58 1.78 2.25
C PHE A 147 21.47 1.86 0.72
N GLY A 148 22.57 1.91 0.00
CA GLY A 148 22.63 1.94 -1.45
C GLY A 148 22.74 0.58 -2.13
N LYS A 149 22.81 -0.52 -1.37
CA LYS A 149 22.88 -1.85 -1.96
C LYS A 149 21.54 -2.33 -2.49
N SER A 150 21.59 -3.03 -3.61
CA SER A 150 20.43 -3.66 -4.22
C SER A 150 19.78 -4.66 -3.25
N ARG A 151 18.44 -4.62 -3.19
CA ARG A 151 17.62 -5.61 -2.47
C ARG A 151 17.21 -6.78 -3.36
N ALA A 152 17.76 -6.89 -4.57
CA ALA A 152 17.42 -7.93 -5.52
C ALA A 152 17.67 -9.32 -4.94
N LYS A 153 16.67 -10.18 -5.10
CA LYS A 153 16.78 -11.59 -4.73
C LYS A 153 17.37 -12.35 -5.91
N MET A 154 18.57 -12.85 -5.77
CA MET A 154 19.21 -13.71 -6.77
C MET A 154 18.81 -15.16 -6.53
N SER A 155 18.22 -15.79 -7.56
CA SER A 155 17.97 -17.24 -7.62
C SER A 155 18.89 -17.85 -8.68
N ARG A 156 19.76 -18.77 -8.26
CA ARG A 156 20.66 -19.50 -9.18
C ARG A 156 20.02 -20.73 -9.80
N THR A 157 19.03 -21.30 -9.11
CA THR A 157 18.29 -22.48 -9.56
C THR A 157 16.80 -22.15 -9.57
N ASN A 158 16.22 -21.95 -10.74
CA ASN A 158 14.78 -21.81 -10.88
C ASN A 158 14.18 -23.19 -11.17
N SER A 159 13.34 -23.69 -10.26
CA SER A 159 12.55 -24.91 -10.46
C SER A 159 11.32 -24.68 -11.35
N VAL A 160 11.12 -23.45 -11.82
CA VAL A 160 10.02 -23.05 -12.69
C VAL A 160 10.52 -23.00 -14.12
N ASN A 161 9.90 -23.77 -15.00
CA ASN A 161 10.13 -23.81 -16.44
C ASN A 161 8.80 -23.62 -17.18
N PHE A 162 8.80 -23.66 -18.51
CA PHE A 162 7.59 -23.48 -19.32
C PHE A 162 6.52 -24.54 -19.08
N SER A 163 6.86 -25.73 -18.57
CA SER A 163 5.87 -26.77 -18.21
C SER A 163 4.97 -26.41 -17.04
N LYS A 164 5.37 -25.39 -16.24
CA LYS A 164 4.58 -24.85 -15.13
C LYS A 164 3.76 -23.62 -15.51
N VAL A 165 3.92 -23.12 -16.73
CA VAL A 165 3.16 -22.01 -17.29
C VAL A 165 2.14 -22.59 -18.26
N ALA A 166 0.85 -22.39 -18.01
CA ALA A 166 -0.25 -22.87 -18.84
C ALA A 166 -1.00 -21.70 -19.48
N GLY A 167 -1.59 -21.92 -20.65
CA GLY A 167 -2.47 -20.99 -21.32
C GLY A 167 -1.82 -19.69 -21.81
N LEU A 168 -0.55 -19.71 -22.15
CA LEU A 168 0.23 -18.59 -22.69
C LEU A 168 1.17 -19.14 -23.79
N GLU A 169 0.60 -19.81 -24.79
CA GLU A 169 1.41 -20.51 -25.80
C GLU A 169 2.13 -19.54 -26.72
N GLU A 170 1.45 -18.51 -27.21
CA GLU A 170 2.00 -17.50 -28.10
C GLU A 170 3.08 -16.66 -27.38
N GLU A 171 2.84 -16.31 -26.12
CA GLU A 171 3.81 -15.57 -25.31
C GLU A 171 5.07 -16.43 -24.99
N LYS A 172 4.91 -17.75 -24.82
CA LYS A 172 6.04 -18.66 -24.66
C LYS A 172 6.85 -18.74 -25.94
N GLU A 173 6.20 -18.92 -27.11
CA GLU A 173 6.85 -18.98 -28.42
C GLU A 173 7.64 -17.70 -28.69
N GLU A 174 7.05 -16.52 -28.40
CA GLU A 174 7.73 -15.24 -28.53
C GLU A 174 8.97 -15.12 -27.62
N LEU A 175 8.92 -15.72 -26.42
CA LEU A 175 10.03 -15.69 -25.46
C LEU A 175 11.04 -16.85 -25.66
N GLU A 176 10.72 -17.88 -26.43
CA GLU A 176 11.66 -18.98 -26.76
C GLU A 176 12.90 -18.47 -27.52
N GLU A 177 12.75 -17.43 -28.33
CA GLU A 177 13.90 -16.79 -29.00
C GLU A 177 14.92 -16.24 -27.98
N ILE A 178 14.43 -15.71 -26.85
CA ILE A 178 15.28 -15.19 -25.76
C ILE A 178 15.98 -16.34 -25.05
N VAL A 179 15.24 -17.43 -24.80
CA VAL A 179 15.79 -18.64 -24.21
C VAL A 179 16.89 -19.24 -25.09
N ASP A 180 16.65 -19.37 -26.40
CA ASP A 180 17.64 -19.91 -27.35
C ASP A 180 18.88 -19.00 -27.41
N PHE A 181 18.70 -17.68 -27.40
CA PHE A 181 19.83 -16.77 -27.33
C PHE A 181 20.67 -16.94 -26.07
N LEU A 182 20.02 -16.99 -24.90
CA LEU A 182 20.75 -17.17 -23.63
C LEU A 182 21.50 -18.49 -23.56
N LYS A 183 20.96 -19.55 -24.22
CA LYS A 183 21.63 -20.86 -24.37
C LYS A 183 22.75 -20.84 -25.43
N ASN A 184 22.50 -20.21 -26.58
CA ASN A 184 23.34 -20.28 -27.77
C ASN A 184 23.62 -18.89 -28.38
N PRO A 185 24.28 -17.94 -27.69
CA PRO A 185 24.44 -16.56 -28.17
C PRO A 185 25.19 -16.45 -29.50
N LYS A 186 26.14 -17.36 -29.79
CA LYS A 186 26.92 -17.37 -31.02
C LYS A 186 26.07 -17.53 -32.28
N LYS A 187 25.02 -18.32 -32.25
CA LYS A 187 24.10 -18.52 -33.38
C LYS A 187 23.52 -17.21 -33.91
N TYR A 188 23.29 -16.26 -33.05
CA TYR A 188 22.72 -14.96 -33.39
C TYR A 188 23.79 -13.93 -33.74
N THR A 189 24.91 -13.92 -33.02
CA THR A 189 26.01 -13.00 -33.28
C THR A 189 26.67 -13.25 -34.63
N ASP A 190 26.81 -14.51 -35.06
CA ASP A 190 27.46 -14.88 -36.31
C ASP A 190 26.68 -14.42 -37.55
N VAL A 191 25.36 -14.25 -37.44
CA VAL A 191 24.51 -13.70 -38.52
C VAL A 191 24.26 -12.20 -38.36
N GLY A 192 24.88 -11.53 -37.36
CA GLY A 192 24.72 -10.11 -37.09
C GLY A 192 23.41 -9.70 -36.48
N ALA A 193 22.62 -10.65 -35.93
CA ALA A 193 21.35 -10.38 -35.27
C ALA A 193 21.58 -9.60 -33.96
N ARG A 194 20.71 -8.64 -33.70
CA ARG A 194 20.63 -7.92 -32.43
C ARG A 194 19.49 -8.45 -31.62
N ILE A 195 19.79 -8.88 -30.40
CA ILE A 195 18.77 -9.36 -29.48
C ILE A 195 18.21 -8.22 -28.66
N PRO A 196 16.91 -8.23 -28.33
CA PRO A 196 16.34 -7.20 -27.49
C PRO A 196 17.03 -7.18 -26.12
N LYS A 197 17.46 -5.98 -25.70
CA LYS A 197 18.05 -5.80 -24.37
C LYS A 197 17.02 -5.91 -23.26
N GLY A 198 15.78 -5.52 -23.57
CA GLY A 198 14.70 -5.52 -22.61
C GLY A 198 13.38 -5.99 -23.19
N VAL A 199 12.62 -6.69 -22.34
CA VAL A 199 11.26 -7.16 -22.61
C VAL A 199 10.34 -6.64 -21.54
N ILE A 200 9.23 -6.04 -21.92
CA ILE A 200 8.20 -5.61 -20.98
C ILE A 200 6.96 -6.49 -21.11
N LEU A 201 6.57 -7.10 -20.00
CA LEU A 201 5.35 -7.90 -19.88
C LEU A 201 4.21 -7.00 -19.41
N VAL A 202 3.16 -6.89 -20.22
CA VAL A 202 2.05 -5.98 -19.99
C VAL A 202 0.75 -6.76 -19.85
N GLY A 203 -0.07 -6.46 -18.87
CA GLY A 203 -1.39 -7.09 -18.74
C GLY A 203 -2.00 -6.95 -17.35
N PRO A 204 -3.24 -7.40 -17.15
CA PRO A 204 -3.93 -7.34 -15.88
C PRO A 204 -3.17 -8.04 -14.75
N PRO A 205 -3.40 -7.67 -13.48
CA PRO A 205 -2.82 -8.39 -12.34
C PRO A 205 -3.30 -9.85 -12.33
N GLY A 206 -2.47 -10.76 -11.81
CA GLY A 206 -2.81 -12.18 -11.69
C GLY A 206 -2.69 -13.02 -12.97
N THR A 207 -2.29 -12.46 -14.10
CA THR A 207 -2.16 -13.18 -15.39
C THR A 207 -0.87 -14.00 -15.53
N GLY A 208 0.03 -13.97 -14.55
CA GLY A 208 1.22 -14.83 -14.55
C GLY A 208 2.50 -14.19 -15.06
N LYS A 209 2.57 -12.84 -15.25
CA LYS A 209 3.75 -12.11 -15.74
C LYS A 209 5.04 -12.47 -15.00
N THR A 210 5.03 -12.43 -13.69
CA THR A 210 6.19 -12.79 -12.85
C THR A 210 6.54 -14.27 -12.95
N LEU A 211 5.54 -15.14 -13.10
CA LEU A 211 5.74 -16.59 -13.32
C LEU A 211 6.40 -16.86 -14.66
N LEU A 212 5.94 -16.20 -15.72
CA LEU A 212 6.49 -16.30 -17.07
C LEU A 212 7.95 -15.86 -17.12
N ALA A 213 8.30 -14.72 -16.49
CA ALA A 213 9.69 -14.26 -16.41
C ALA A 213 10.61 -15.26 -15.68
N LYS A 214 10.12 -15.87 -14.59
CA LYS A 214 10.85 -16.95 -13.89
C LYS A 214 11.00 -18.20 -14.76
N ALA A 215 9.97 -18.53 -15.54
CA ALA A 215 10.02 -19.70 -16.42
C ALA A 215 11.03 -19.52 -17.55
N VAL A 216 11.13 -18.33 -18.15
CA VAL A 216 12.17 -18.00 -19.13
C VAL A 216 13.58 -18.22 -18.56
N ALA A 217 13.84 -17.74 -17.35
CA ALA A 217 15.14 -17.92 -16.69
C ALA A 217 15.42 -19.41 -16.36
N GLY A 218 14.40 -20.14 -15.89
CA GLY A 218 14.52 -21.56 -15.60
C GLY A 218 14.72 -22.40 -16.84
N GLU A 219 14.03 -22.07 -17.93
CA GLU A 219 14.19 -22.73 -19.21
C GLU A 219 15.57 -22.45 -19.85
N ALA A 220 16.06 -21.22 -19.72
CA ALA A 220 17.39 -20.84 -20.17
C ALA A 220 18.52 -21.37 -19.28
N GLY A 221 18.22 -21.77 -18.02
CA GLY A 221 19.22 -22.23 -17.06
C GLY A 221 20.14 -21.13 -16.55
N VAL A 222 19.70 -19.87 -16.55
CA VAL A 222 20.51 -18.70 -16.16
C VAL A 222 20.06 -18.12 -14.80
N PRO A 223 20.96 -17.41 -14.09
CA PRO A 223 20.62 -16.70 -12.87
C PRO A 223 19.48 -15.70 -13.08
N PHE A 224 18.58 -15.59 -12.09
CA PHE A 224 17.43 -14.70 -12.09
C PHE A 224 17.52 -13.72 -10.92
N PHE A 225 17.64 -12.43 -11.24
CA PHE A 225 17.60 -11.34 -10.27
C PHE A 225 16.20 -10.75 -10.26
N SER A 226 15.52 -10.75 -9.13
CA SER A 226 14.17 -10.21 -9.00
C SER A 226 14.13 -9.06 -7.99
N ILE A 227 13.54 -7.94 -8.39
CA ILE A 227 13.33 -6.76 -7.57
C ILE A 227 11.96 -6.15 -7.90
N SER A 228 11.32 -5.49 -6.93
CA SER A 228 10.14 -4.65 -7.21
C SER A 228 10.57 -3.23 -7.58
N GLY A 229 9.89 -2.60 -8.52
CA GLY A 229 10.08 -1.18 -8.83
C GLY A 229 9.93 -0.28 -7.59
N SER A 230 9.05 -0.66 -6.65
CA SER A 230 8.88 0.04 -5.38
C SER A 230 10.13 0.01 -4.48
N ASP A 231 11.00 -1.02 -4.60
CA ASP A 231 12.25 -1.12 -3.83
C ASP A 231 13.29 -0.04 -4.22
N PHE A 232 13.11 0.58 -5.37
CA PHE A 232 13.96 1.70 -5.80
C PHE A 232 13.48 3.05 -5.29
N VAL A 233 12.23 3.16 -4.84
CA VAL A 233 11.65 4.42 -4.35
C VAL A 233 11.96 4.57 -2.87
N GLU A 234 12.75 5.58 -2.52
CA GLU A 234 13.11 5.91 -1.14
C GLU A 234 12.93 7.41 -0.89
N MET A 235 12.92 7.81 0.40
CA MET A 235 12.78 9.23 0.76
C MET A 235 14.07 10.05 0.55
N PHE A 236 15.23 9.39 0.38
CA PHE A 236 16.53 10.04 0.24
C PHE A 236 16.97 10.05 -1.21
N VAL A 237 17.23 11.24 -1.73
CA VAL A 237 17.67 11.45 -3.11
C VAL A 237 18.97 10.70 -3.41
N GLY A 238 18.99 9.96 -4.52
CA GLY A 238 20.15 9.22 -5.02
C GLY A 238 20.30 7.78 -4.52
N VAL A 239 19.50 7.34 -3.53
CA VAL A 239 19.54 5.97 -3.03
C VAL A 239 19.00 4.99 -4.07
N GLY A 240 17.90 5.30 -4.73
CA GLY A 240 17.33 4.51 -5.81
C GLY A 240 18.31 4.33 -6.97
N ALA A 241 18.92 5.42 -7.43
CA ALA A 241 19.94 5.37 -8.47
C ALA A 241 21.17 4.54 -8.08
N SER A 242 21.57 4.55 -6.81
CA SER A 242 22.65 3.70 -6.30
C SER A 242 22.28 2.21 -6.32
N ARG A 243 21.02 1.87 -5.95
CA ARG A 243 20.53 0.48 -6.02
C ARG A 243 20.44 -0.04 -7.45
N VAL A 244 20.06 0.81 -8.39
CA VAL A 244 20.07 0.46 -9.81
C VAL A 244 21.48 0.10 -10.25
N ARG A 245 22.48 0.95 -9.98
CA ARG A 245 23.89 0.67 -10.32
C ARG A 245 24.39 -0.64 -9.72
N ASP A 246 24.15 -0.86 -8.44
CA ASP A 246 24.57 -2.07 -7.71
C ASP A 246 23.90 -3.34 -8.30
N LEU A 247 22.61 -3.27 -8.62
CA LEU A 247 21.89 -4.36 -9.30
C LEU A 247 22.53 -4.74 -10.63
N PHE A 248 22.81 -3.75 -11.46
CA PHE A 248 23.38 -3.99 -12.79
C PHE A 248 24.85 -4.40 -12.73
N GLU A 249 25.62 -3.92 -11.74
CA GLU A 249 26.96 -4.40 -11.47
C GLU A 249 26.97 -5.88 -11.07
N ASP A 250 26.03 -6.29 -10.23
CA ASP A 250 25.88 -7.70 -9.86
C ASP A 250 25.39 -8.56 -11.01
N ALA A 251 24.50 -8.05 -11.87
CA ALA A 251 24.08 -8.73 -13.10
C ALA A 251 25.27 -8.95 -14.05
N LYS A 252 26.12 -7.92 -14.28
CA LYS A 252 27.34 -8.02 -15.10
C LYS A 252 28.31 -9.09 -14.60
N LYS A 253 28.45 -9.24 -13.29
CA LYS A 253 29.32 -10.29 -12.68
C LYS A 253 28.77 -11.70 -12.86
N ASN A 254 27.46 -11.84 -13.11
CA ASN A 254 26.78 -13.13 -13.22
C ASN A 254 26.17 -13.37 -14.61
N ALA A 255 26.64 -12.70 -15.62
CA ALA A 255 26.20 -12.91 -17.00
C ALA A 255 26.62 -14.31 -17.51
N PRO A 256 25.81 -15.03 -18.32
CA PRO A 256 24.47 -14.61 -18.76
C PRO A 256 23.41 -14.69 -17.65
N CYS A 257 22.50 -13.72 -17.57
CA CYS A 257 21.46 -13.66 -16.55
C CYS A 257 20.23 -12.88 -17.00
N ILE A 258 19.13 -13.02 -16.25
CA ILE A 258 17.92 -12.22 -16.41
C ILE A 258 17.76 -11.33 -15.17
N VAL A 259 17.53 -10.02 -15.41
CA VAL A 259 17.14 -9.03 -14.41
C VAL A 259 15.65 -8.77 -14.56
N PHE A 260 14.87 -9.07 -13.54
CA PHE A 260 13.42 -8.87 -13.56
C PHE A 260 13.03 -7.75 -12.60
N ILE A 261 12.30 -6.76 -13.12
CA ILE A 261 11.77 -5.62 -12.38
C ILE A 261 10.24 -5.72 -12.40
N ASP A 262 9.65 -6.11 -11.29
CA ASP A 262 8.19 -6.13 -11.15
C ASP A 262 7.66 -4.74 -10.83
N GLU A 263 6.43 -4.42 -11.23
CA GLU A 263 5.80 -3.12 -11.01
C GLU A 263 6.69 -1.94 -11.45
N ILE A 264 7.23 -2.01 -12.67
CA ILE A 264 8.15 -1.00 -13.20
C ILE A 264 7.54 0.42 -13.22
N ASP A 265 6.22 0.52 -13.28
CA ASP A 265 5.45 1.76 -13.24
C ASP A 265 5.63 2.54 -11.93
N ALA A 266 6.08 1.91 -10.85
CA ALA A 266 6.47 2.60 -9.62
C ALA A 266 7.62 3.60 -9.83
N VAL A 267 8.52 3.32 -10.77
CA VAL A 267 9.72 4.13 -11.08
C VAL A 267 9.59 4.84 -12.43
N ALA A 268 9.03 4.16 -13.43
CA ALA A 268 9.03 4.58 -14.83
C ALA A 268 7.76 5.33 -15.26
N ARG A 269 7.08 5.99 -14.34
CA ARG A 269 5.87 6.77 -14.65
C ARG A 269 6.23 8.07 -15.39
N ARG A 270 5.36 8.49 -16.34
CA ARG A 270 5.46 9.78 -17.05
C ARG A 270 5.67 10.95 -16.10
N ARG A 271 6.47 11.92 -16.53
CA ARG A 271 6.78 13.14 -15.79
C ARG A 271 5.52 13.95 -15.56
N GLY A 272 5.21 14.25 -14.32
CA GLY A 272 4.11 15.16 -13.97
C GLY A 272 4.64 16.55 -13.62
N THR A 273 3.89 17.59 -13.90
CA THR A 273 4.22 18.99 -13.58
C THR A 273 3.99 19.33 -12.09
N GLY A 274 3.97 18.35 -11.17
CA GLY A 274 3.70 18.54 -9.75
C GLY A 274 4.92 19.05 -8.98
N MET A 275 4.76 20.14 -8.20
CA MET A 275 5.76 20.64 -7.27
C MET A 275 5.81 19.78 -5.99
N GLY A 276 6.71 18.78 -5.94
CA GLY A 276 6.92 17.96 -4.73
C GLY A 276 8.21 17.15 -4.79
N GLY A 277 9.06 17.20 -3.77
CA GLY A 277 10.40 16.62 -3.71
C GLY A 277 10.50 15.08 -3.85
N GLY A 278 9.37 14.36 -3.92
CA GLY A 278 9.36 12.92 -4.22
C GLY A 278 9.43 12.60 -5.72
N HIS A 279 9.30 13.60 -6.60
CA HIS A 279 9.40 13.43 -8.05
C HIS A 279 10.86 13.35 -8.52
N ASP A 280 11.74 14.15 -7.92
CA ASP A 280 13.16 14.25 -8.32
C ASP A 280 13.90 12.91 -8.10
N GLU A 281 13.58 12.19 -7.04
CA GLU A 281 14.23 10.91 -6.74
C GLU A 281 13.81 9.81 -7.72
N ARG A 282 12.53 9.73 -8.08
CA ARG A 282 12.03 8.77 -9.08
C ARG A 282 12.61 9.06 -10.45
N GLU A 283 12.66 10.33 -10.86
CA GLU A 283 13.23 10.74 -12.14
C GLU A 283 14.72 10.43 -12.21
N GLN A 284 15.47 10.68 -11.14
CA GLN A 284 16.89 10.33 -11.05
C GLN A 284 17.09 8.82 -11.14
N THR A 285 16.24 8.03 -10.52
CA THR A 285 16.28 6.57 -10.54
C THR A 285 15.95 6.03 -11.92
N LEU A 286 14.90 6.56 -12.57
CA LEU A 286 14.56 6.21 -13.95
C LEU A 286 15.72 6.55 -14.91
N ASN A 287 16.27 7.75 -14.83
CA ASN A 287 17.40 8.16 -15.67
C ASN A 287 18.60 7.23 -15.47
N GLN A 288 18.89 6.81 -14.23
CA GLN A 288 19.95 5.85 -13.97
C GLN A 288 19.65 4.48 -14.58
N LEU A 289 18.39 4.00 -14.50
CA LEU A 289 17.97 2.75 -15.15
C LEU A 289 18.19 2.81 -16.66
N LEU A 290 17.81 3.92 -17.29
CA LEU A 290 18.02 4.12 -18.72
C LEU A 290 19.51 4.14 -19.08
N VAL A 291 20.35 4.81 -18.29
CA VAL A 291 21.81 4.86 -18.47
C VAL A 291 22.42 3.47 -18.37
N GLU A 292 22.01 2.67 -17.38
CA GLU A 292 22.54 1.30 -17.26
C GLU A 292 22.12 0.41 -18.44
N MET A 293 20.85 0.51 -18.89
CA MET A 293 20.37 -0.22 -20.07
C MET A 293 21.08 0.20 -21.36
N ASP A 294 21.30 1.51 -21.54
CA ASP A 294 22.04 2.02 -22.70
C ASP A 294 23.53 1.61 -22.64
N GLY A 295 24.09 1.51 -21.42
CA GLY A 295 25.49 1.16 -21.15
C GLY A 295 25.85 -0.31 -21.40
N PHE A 296 24.89 -1.20 -21.65
CA PHE A 296 25.19 -2.58 -22.04
C PHE A 296 25.67 -2.63 -23.50
N GLY A 297 26.76 -3.37 -23.73
CA GLY A 297 27.16 -3.78 -25.06
C GLY A 297 26.09 -4.69 -25.69
N VAL A 298 26.05 -4.68 -27.01
CA VAL A 298 25.22 -5.63 -27.75
C VAL A 298 25.74 -7.04 -27.46
N ASN A 299 24.86 -7.93 -26.93
CA ASN A 299 25.17 -9.33 -26.66
C ASN A 299 26.03 -9.61 -25.39
N GLU A 300 25.99 -8.77 -24.36
CA GLU A 300 26.62 -9.08 -23.06
C GLU A 300 25.94 -10.23 -22.27
N GLY A 301 24.83 -10.79 -22.80
CA GLY A 301 24.13 -11.90 -22.18
C GLY A 301 23.23 -11.51 -21.01
N ILE A 302 22.95 -10.21 -20.85
CA ILE A 302 22.02 -9.71 -19.83
C ILE A 302 20.73 -9.30 -20.51
N ILE A 303 19.61 -9.89 -20.07
CA ILE A 303 18.28 -9.51 -20.53
C ILE A 303 17.53 -8.88 -19.35
N VAL A 304 17.00 -7.67 -19.57
CA VAL A 304 16.15 -7.00 -18.58
C VAL A 304 14.70 -7.29 -18.91
N MET A 305 13.99 -7.95 -18.00
CA MET A 305 12.55 -8.15 -18.12
C MET A 305 11.84 -7.23 -17.12
N ALA A 306 10.77 -6.58 -17.52
CA ALA A 306 9.93 -5.80 -16.62
C ALA A 306 8.49 -6.24 -16.71
N ALA A 307 7.72 -6.05 -15.63
CA ALA A 307 6.29 -6.26 -15.63
C ALA A 307 5.54 -5.00 -15.18
N THR A 308 4.41 -4.73 -15.82
CA THR A 308 3.49 -3.66 -15.43
C THR A 308 2.04 -4.06 -15.70
N ASN A 309 1.14 -3.53 -14.90
CA ASN A 309 -0.30 -3.62 -15.16
C ASN A 309 -0.81 -2.42 -15.98
N ARG A 310 0.01 -1.37 -16.13
CA ARG A 310 -0.37 -0.10 -16.72
C ARG A 310 0.72 0.43 -17.64
N VAL A 311 0.66 0.03 -18.90
CA VAL A 311 1.62 0.52 -19.92
C VAL A 311 1.38 1.99 -20.28
N ASP A 312 0.13 2.45 -20.15
CA ASP A 312 -0.37 3.78 -20.45
C ASP A 312 0.35 4.89 -19.66
N ILE A 313 0.73 4.62 -18.41
CA ILE A 313 1.38 5.60 -17.54
C ILE A 313 2.90 5.61 -17.63
N LEU A 314 3.50 4.70 -18.39
CA LEU A 314 4.95 4.62 -18.52
C LEU A 314 5.54 5.80 -19.31
N ASP A 315 6.72 6.26 -18.92
CA ASP A 315 7.49 7.24 -19.68
C ASP A 315 7.88 6.64 -21.06
N PRO A 316 7.54 7.30 -22.17
CA PRO A 316 7.89 6.82 -23.52
C PRO A 316 9.38 6.53 -23.70
N ALA A 317 10.25 7.20 -22.97
CA ALA A 317 11.69 7.02 -23.06
C ALA A 317 12.14 5.58 -22.72
N ILE A 318 11.39 4.87 -21.86
CA ILE A 318 11.73 3.49 -21.48
C ILE A 318 11.42 2.49 -22.58
N LEU A 319 10.48 2.83 -23.48
CA LEU A 319 10.00 1.99 -24.58
C LEU A 319 10.75 2.24 -25.90
N LEU A 320 11.80 3.06 -25.88
CA LEU A 320 12.61 3.34 -27.06
C LEU A 320 13.51 2.14 -27.41
N PRO A 321 13.84 1.96 -28.71
CA PRO A 321 14.78 0.94 -29.17
C PRO A 321 16.12 0.97 -28.41
N GLY A 322 16.63 -0.20 -28.04
CA GLY A 322 17.84 -0.34 -27.21
C GLY A 322 17.58 -0.38 -25.70
N ARG A 323 16.30 -0.29 -25.28
CA ARG A 323 15.82 -0.39 -23.90
C ARG A 323 14.81 -1.52 -23.78
N PHE A 324 13.53 -1.23 -23.57
CA PHE A 324 12.48 -2.28 -23.65
C PHE A 324 11.96 -2.34 -25.08
N ASP A 325 12.71 -3.03 -25.92
CA ASP A 325 12.46 -3.13 -27.36
C ASP A 325 11.23 -3.98 -27.68
N ARG A 326 10.92 -4.95 -26.81
CA ARG A 326 9.84 -5.92 -27.03
C ARG A 326 8.77 -5.76 -25.97
N LYS A 327 7.50 -5.73 -26.42
CA LYS A 327 6.33 -5.71 -25.55
C LYS A 327 5.56 -7.00 -25.74
N VAL A 328 5.41 -7.77 -24.68
CA VAL A 328 4.63 -9.02 -24.65
C VAL A 328 3.36 -8.78 -23.85
N GLY A 329 2.21 -8.90 -24.49
CA GLY A 329 0.91 -8.76 -23.87
C GLY A 329 0.52 -10.06 -23.17
N VAL A 330 0.36 -10.04 -21.85
CA VAL A 330 -0.08 -11.20 -21.06
C VAL A 330 -1.53 -10.97 -20.66
N GLY A 331 -2.44 -11.44 -21.51
CA GLY A 331 -3.89 -11.27 -21.36
C GLY A 331 -4.51 -12.16 -20.28
N LYS A 332 -5.83 -12.03 -20.11
CA LYS A 332 -6.61 -13.03 -19.38
C LYS A 332 -6.70 -14.29 -20.23
N PRO A 333 -6.63 -15.49 -19.62
CA PRO A 333 -6.69 -16.74 -20.36
C PRO A 333 -8.08 -16.97 -20.98
N ASP A 334 -8.12 -17.50 -22.19
CA ASP A 334 -9.32 -18.04 -22.82
C ASP A 334 -9.78 -19.34 -22.13
N ILE A 335 -10.87 -19.93 -22.60
CA ILE A 335 -11.43 -21.14 -22.01
C ILE A 335 -10.42 -22.31 -21.99
N ARG A 336 -9.61 -22.46 -23.05
CA ARG A 336 -8.58 -23.52 -23.13
C ARG A 336 -7.46 -23.24 -22.15
N GLY A 337 -6.97 -22.00 -22.12
CA GLY A 337 -5.94 -21.57 -21.17
C GLY A 337 -6.40 -21.73 -19.71
N ARG A 338 -7.68 -21.42 -19.40
CA ARG A 338 -8.22 -21.66 -18.05
C ARG A 338 -8.24 -23.15 -17.68
N GLU A 339 -8.66 -24.00 -18.61
CA GLU A 339 -8.64 -25.45 -18.39
C GLU A 339 -7.22 -25.97 -18.12
N GLU A 340 -6.24 -25.53 -18.91
CA GLU A 340 -4.82 -25.90 -18.71
C GLU A 340 -4.29 -25.40 -17.37
N ILE A 341 -4.59 -24.15 -16.99
CA ILE A 341 -4.20 -23.58 -15.70
C ILE A 341 -4.83 -24.39 -14.56
N LEU A 342 -6.11 -24.73 -14.66
CA LEU A 342 -6.78 -25.59 -13.68
C LEU A 342 -6.11 -26.96 -13.58
N LYS A 343 -5.75 -27.60 -14.70
CA LYS A 343 -4.99 -28.86 -14.72
C LYS A 343 -3.63 -28.75 -14.04
N VAL A 344 -2.93 -27.63 -14.21
CA VAL A 344 -1.64 -27.42 -13.52
C VAL A 344 -1.83 -27.27 -12.01
N HIS A 345 -2.81 -26.49 -11.57
CA HIS A 345 -3.06 -26.26 -10.14
C HIS A 345 -3.77 -27.43 -9.44
N SER A 346 -4.37 -28.35 -10.20
CA SER A 346 -4.98 -29.55 -9.65
C SER A 346 -3.99 -30.70 -9.40
N LYS A 347 -2.78 -30.69 -10.00
CA LYS A 347 -1.81 -31.78 -9.88
C LYS A 347 -1.46 -32.18 -8.44
N GLU A 348 -1.48 -31.23 -7.51
CA GLU A 348 -1.15 -31.46 -6.10
C GLU A 348 -2.41 -31.52 -5.20
N LYS A 349 -3.60 -31.51 -5.80
CA LYS A 349 -4.88 -31.52 -5.08
C LYS A 349 -5.68 -32.77 -5.46
N PRO A 350 -6.16 -33.56 -4.49
CA PRO A 350 -6.99 -34.72 -4.77
C PRO A 350 -8.38 -34.27 -5.20
N LEU A 351 -8.70 -34.47 -6.48
CA LEU A 351 -10.05 -34.20 -7.03
C LEU A 351 -10.90 -35.48 -6.96
N GLY A 352 -12.20 -35.31 -6.76
CA GLY A 352 -13.19 -36.38 -6.91
C GLY A 352 -13.45 -36.74 -8.38
N ASP A 353 -14.04 -37.91 -8.61
CA ASP A 353 -14.37 -38.38 -9.96
C ASP A 353 -15.50 -37.56 -10.62
N ASP A 354 -16.24 -36.79 -9.84
CA ASP A 354 -17.33 -35.90 -10.27
C ASP A 354 -16.84 -34.57 -10.83
N VAL A 355 -15.54 -34.23 -10.64
CA VAL A 355 -15.01 -32.93 -11.03
C VAL A 355 -14.70 -32.85 -12.52
N ASN A 356 -15.38 -31.92 -13.20
CA ASN A 356 -15.14 -31.61 -14.61
C ASN A 356 -14.44 -30.25 -14.76
N LEU A 357 -13.12 -30.27 -15.02
CA LEU A 357 -12.32 -29.05 -15.15
C LEU A 357 -12.68 -28.21 -16.40
N GLU A 358 -13.18 -28.85 -17.46
CA GLU A 358 -13.66 -28.17 -18.66
C GLU A 358 -14.90 -27.30 -18.31
N LYS A 359 -15.88 -27.89 -17.60
CA LYS A 359 -17.05 -27.16 -17.12
C LYS A 359 -16.65 -26.01 -16.17
N VAL A 360 -15.69 -26.25 -15.29
CA VAL A 360 -15.15 -25.20 -14.41
C VAL A 360 -14.48 -24.09 -15.22
N ALA A 361 -13.74 -24.42 -16.28
CA ALA A 361 -13.14 -23.42 -17.17
C ALA A 361 -14.19 -22.59 -17.91
N GLN A 362 -15.31 -23.18 -18.29
CA GLN A 362 -16.46 -22.47 -18.89
C GLN A 362 -17.06 -21.48 -17.91
N THR A 363 -17.36 -21.91 -16.69
CA THR A 363 -17.99 -21.06 -15.66
C THR A 363 -17.11 -19.93 -15.15
N THR A 364 -15.80 -20.04 -15.31
CA THR A 364 -14.81 -19.07 -14.80
C THR A 364 -14.38 -18.02 -15.84
N ALA A 365 -15.26 -17.65 -16.77
CA ALA A 365 -14.97 -16.62 -17.75
C ALA A 365 -14.48 -15.32 -17.08
N GLY A 366 -13.38 -14.75 -17.62
CA GLY A 366 -12.76 -13.55 -17.08
C GLY A 366 -11.86 -13.74 -15.84
N PHE A 367 -11.73 -14.95 -15.28
CA PHE A 367 -10.78 -15.24 -14.22
C PHE A 367 -9.35 -15.24 -14.74
N THR A 368 -8.44 -14.76 -13.90
CA THR A 368 -7.00 -14.83 -14.13
C THR A 368 -6.42 -16.15 -13.59
N GLY A 369 -5.15 -16.45 -13.91
CA GLY A 369 -4.48 -17.62 -13.35
C GLY A 369 -4.44 -17.62 -11.81
N ALA A 370 -4.29 -16.47 -11.20
CA ALA A 370 -4.31 -16.34 -9.74
C ALA A 370 -5.72 -16.58 -9.16
N ASP A 371 -6.77 -16.15 -9.85
CA ASP A 371 -8.16 -16.41 -9.43
C ASP A 371 -8.48 -17.91 -9.49
N LEU A 372 -8.01 -18.61 -10.53
CA LEU A 372 -8.19 -20.05 -10.70
C LEU A 372 -7.41 -20.86 -9.66
N GLU A 373 -6.19 -20.44 -9.33
CA GLU A 373 -5.44 -21.04 -8.23
C GLU A 373 -6.18 -20.89 -6.90
N ASN A 374 -6.65 -19.66 -6.61
CA ASN A 374 -7.41 -19.36 -5.41
C ASN A 374 -8.73 -20.13 -5.35
N LEU A 375 -9.43 -20.28 -6.47
CA LEU A 375 -10.65 -21.09 -6.58
C LEU A 375 -10.42 -22.53 -6.12
N LEU A 376 -9.41 -23.20 -6.67
CA LEU A 376 -9.09 -24.57 -6.28
C LEU A 376 -8.57 -24.68 -4.84
N ASN A 377 -7.89 -23.65 -4.34
CA ASN A 377 -7.45 -23.59 -2.95
C ASN A 377 -8.64 -23.44 -1.99
N GLU A 378 -9.58 -22.56 -2.31
CA GLU A 378 -10.81 -22.37 -1.51
C GLU A 378 -11.70 -23.63 -1.53
N ALA A 379 -11.79 -24.33 -2.67
CA ALA A 379 -12.49 -25.61 -2.77
C ALA A 379 -11.81 -26.68 -1.88
N ALA A 380 -10.48 -26.71 -1.85
CA ALA A 380 -9.74 -27.62 -0.97
C ALA A 380 -10.01 -27.31 0.52
N ILE A 381 -10.07 -26.02 0.89
CA ILE A 381 -10.40 -25.61 2.26
C ILE A 381 -11.83 -26.02 2.62
N LEU A 382 -12.80 -25.92 1.70
CA LEU A 382 -14.17 -26.36 1.91
C LEU A 382 -14.25 -27.88 2.13
N ALA A 383 -13.58 -28.68 1.30
CA ALA A 383 -13.50 -30.13 1.47
C ALA A 383 -12.87 -30.51 2.82
N ALA A 384 -11.80 -29.84 3.23
CA ALA A 384 -11.13 -30.07 4.50
C ALA A 384 -12.03 -29.74 5.69
N LYS A 385 -12.82 -28.64 5.65
CA LYS A 385 -13.80 -28.30 6.69
C LYS A 385 -14.88 -29.37 6.87
N GLN A 386 -15.21 -30.08 5.82
CA GLN A 386 -16.16 -31.20 5.85
C GLN A 386 -15.49 -32.56 6.14
N ALA A 387 -14.22 -32.53 6.57
CA ALA A 387 -13.41 -33.72 6.86
C ALA A 387 -13.31 -34.72 5.69
N ARG A 388 -13.45 -34.25 4.44
CA ARG A 388 -13.25 -35.04 3.22
C ARG A 388 -11.80 -34.99 2.75
N ARG A 389 -11.37 -36.04 2.05
CA ARG A 389 -9.98 -36.16 1.54
C ARG A 389 -9.84 -35.72 0.09
N TYR A 390 -10.94 -35.46 -0.62
CA TYR A 390 -10.98 -35.03 -2.01
C TYR A 390 -11.99 -33.92 -2.21
N ILE A 391 -11.72 -33.10 -3.22
CA ILE A 391 -12.52 -31.95 -3.62
C ILE A 391 -13.60 -32.46 -4.57
N LEU A 392 -14.86 -32.14 -4.31
CA LEU A 392 -15.99 -32.43 -5.17
C LEU A 392 -16.35 -31.23 -6.06
N GLN A 393 -17.12 -31.48 -7.15
CA GLN A 393 -17.62 -30.42 -8.01
C GLN A 393 -18.39 -29.35 -7.22
N ALA A 394 -19.23 -29.74 -6.26
CA ALA A 394 -19.98 -28.83 -5.39
C ALA A 394 -19.09 -27.92 -4.54
N ASP A 395 -17.89 -28.36 -4.14
CA ASP A 395 -16.94 -27.49 -3.42
C ASP A 395 -16.38 -26.42 -4.32
N ILE A 396 -16.13 -26.73 -5.60
CA ILE A 396 -15.62 -25.76 -6.60
C ILE A 396 -16.71 -24.73 -6.90
N GLU A 397 -17.96 -25.14 -7.04
CA GLU A 397 -19.09 -24.25 -7.26
C GLU A 397 -19.32 -23.32 -6.07
N GLN A 398 -19.21 -23.83 -4.84
CA GLN A 398 -19.29 -23.03 -3.64
C GLN A 398 -18.08 -22.07 -3.51
N ALA A 399 -16.89 -22.52 -3.87
CA ALA A 399 -15.68 -21.69 -3.89
C ALA A 399 -15.79 -20.59 -4.96
N PHE A 400 -16.37 -20.89 -6.12
CA PHE A 400 -16.58 -19.93 -7.19
C PHE A 400 -17.46 -18.74 -6.73
N VAL A 401 -18.57 -19.02 -6.06
CA VAL A 401 -19.41 -17.98 -5.45
C VAL A 401 -18.59 -17.16 -4.43
N LYS A 402 -17.84 -17.83 -3.58
CA LYS A 402 -17.01 -17.16 -2.55
C LYS A 402 -15.93 -16.26 -3.15
N VAL A 403 -15.27 -16.68 -4.21
CA VAL A 403 -14.20 -15.93 -4.88
C VAL A 403 -14.76 -14.79 -5.72
N GLY A 404 -15.85 -15.04 -6.49
CA GLY A 404 -16.43 -14.07 -7.42
C GLY A 404 -17.30 -13.01 -6.74
N ILE A 405 -18.12 -13.41 -5.76
CA ILE A 405 -19.15 -12.55 -5.15
C ILE A 405 -18.86 -12.27 -3.67
N GLY A 406 -18.04 -13.12 -3.03
CA GLY A 406 -17.72 -13.04 -1.62
C GLY A 406 -18.44 -14.10 -0.77
N ALA A 407 -17.98 -14.25 0.47
CA ALA A 407 -18.53 -15.27 1.38
C ALA A 407 -19.99 -14.97 1.77
N GLU A 408 -20.85 -15.98 1.69
CA GLU A 408 -22.24 -15.92 2.15
C GLU A 408 -22.33 -15.67 3.66
N LYS A 409 -23.18 -14.73 4.08
CA LYS A 409 -23.43 -14.38 5.49
C LYS A 409 -24.70 -15.04 6.01
N LYS A 410 -24.69 -16.36 6.16
CA LYS A 410 -25.85 -17.15 6.66
C LYS A 410 -26.29 -16.79 8.09
N SER A 411 -25.45 -16.13 8.88
CA SER A 411 -25.78 -15.71 10.25
C SER A 411 -26.49 -14.35 10.33
N LYS A 412 -26.63 -13.63 9.22
CA LYS A 412 -27.29 -12.32 9.23
C LYS A 412 -28.80 -12.52 9.33
N VAL A 413 -29.40 -11.97 10.39
CA VAL A 413 -30.86 -11.97 10.56
C VAL A 413 -31.46 -10.95 9.59
N ILE A 414 -32.25 -11.42 8.64
CA ILE A 414 -32.96 -10.61 7.65
C ILE A 414 -34.44 -10.67 7.99
N SER A 415 -35.14 -9.54 7.88
CA SER A 415 -36.60 -9.52 8.08
C SER A 415 -37.29 -10.22 6.90
N GLU A 416 -38.45 -10.85 7.15
CA GLU A 416 -39.27 -11.48 6.11
C GLU A 416 -39.63 -10.50 4.97
N LYS A 417 -39.79 -9.22 5.31
CA LYS A 417 -40.03 -8.18 4.31
C LYS A 417 -38.82 -7.99 3.38
N GLU A 418 -37.62 -7.89 3.96
CA GLU A 418 -36.38 -7.74 3.18
C GLU A 418 -36.09 -9.00 2.35
N LYS A 419 -36.29 -10.19 2.94
CA LYS A 419 -36.15 -11.46 2.23
C LYS A 419 -37.06 -11.53 1.01
N LYS A 420 -38.31 -11.08 1.16
CA LYS A 420 -39.29 -11.02 0.07
C LYS A 420 -38.85 -10.02 -1.02
N ILE A 421 -38.40 -8.82 -0.63
CA ILE A 421 -37.93 -7.81 -1.58
C ILE A 421 -36.75 -8.36 -2.40
N THR A 422 -35.75 -8.96 -1.73
CA THR A 422 -34.59 -9.55 -2.39
C THR A 422 -34.99 -10.67 -3.35
N ALA A 423 -35.93 -11.55 -2.94
CA ALA A 423 -36.38 -12.65 -3.80
C ALA A 423 -36.98 -12.14 -5.12
N TYR A 424 -37.83 -11.13 -5.07
CA TYR A 424 -38.41 -10.54 -6.29
C TYR A 424 -37.37 -9.78 -7.11
N HIS A 425 -36.45 -9.08 -6.46
CA HIS A 425 -35.37 -8.38 -7.11
C HIS A 425 -34.48 -9.33 -7.93
N GLU A 426 -33.98 -10.39 -7.33
CA GLU A 426 -33.14 -11.38 -7.99
C GLU A 426 -33.89 -12.15 -9.08
N THR A 427 -35.17 -12.44 -8.84
CA THR A 427 -36.01 -13.07 -9.88
C THR A 427 -36.19 -12.15 -11.09
N GLY A 428 -36.30 -10.83 -10.88
CA GLY A 428 -36.38 -9.86 -11.99
C GLY A 428 -35.16 -9.91 -12.91
N HIS A 429 -33.95 -10.02 -12.33
CA HIS A 429 -32.73 -10.25 -13.10
C HIS A 429 -32.75 -11.60 -13.82
N ALA A 430 -33.18 -12.65 -13.14
CA ALA A 430 -33.16 -14.02 -13.66
C ALA A 430 -34.09 -14.20 -14.87
N ILE A 431 -35.29 -13.65 -14.85
CA ILE A 431 -36.22 -13.70 -15.98
C ILE A 431 -35.60 -13.06 -17.23
N LEU A 432 -34.95 -11.91 -17.07
CA LEU A 432 -34.30 -11.21 -18.19
C LEU A 432 -33.06 -11.97 -18.69
N PHE A 433 -32.30 -12.65 -17.85
CA PHE A 433 -31.23 -13.54 -18.31
C PHE A 433 -31.78 -14.73 -19.13
N HIS A 434 -32.93 -15.25 -18.78
CA HIS A 434 -33.55 -16.37 -19.50
C HIS A 434 -34.11 -15.95 -20.86
N GLU A 435 -34.77 -14.79 -20.90
CA GLU A 435 -35.50 -14.33 -22.11
C GLU A 435 -34.60 -13.63 -23.14
N LEU A 436 -33.45 -13.11 -22.73
CA LEU A 436 -32.56 -12.35 -23.61
C LEU A 436 -31.41 -13.25 -24.11
N PRO A 437 -31.25 -13.38 -25.45
CA PRO A 437 -30.37 -14.39 -26.02
C PRO A 437 -28.85 -14.12 -25.86
N ASP A 438 -28.45 -12.83 -25.73
CA ASP A 438 -27.04 -12.46 -25.81
C ASP A 438 -26.36 -12.37 -24.44
N VAL A 439 -27.10 -12.49 -23.31
CA VAL A 439 -26.56 -12.36 -21.95
C VAL A 439 -26.24 -13.69 -21.26
N GLY A 440 -26.65 -14.81 -21.86
CA GLY A 440 -26.44 -16.17 -21.38
C GLY A 440 -27.42 -16.61 -20.29
N PRO A 441 -27.58 -17.94 -20.09
CA PRO A 441 -28.51 -18.52 -19.15
C PRO A 441 -28.10 -18.25 -17.69
N VAL A 442 -29.07 -18.35 -16.80
CA VAL A 442 -28.86 -18.25 -15.35
C VAL A 442 -28.16 -19.50 -14.85
N HIS A 443 -27.09 -19.36 -14.07
CA HIS A 443 -26.44 -20.46 -13.39
C HIS A 443 -26.99 -20.66 -11.97
N THR A 444 -27.14 -19.58 -11.21
CA THR A 444 -27.59 -19.63 -9.81
C THR A 444 -28.24 -18.32 -9.41
N ILE A 445 -29.34 -18.43 -8.64
CA ILE A 445 -30.01 -17.31 -7.99
C ILE A 445 -29.98 -17.55 -6.49
N SER A 446 -29.61 -16.55 -5.70
CA SER A 446 -29.54 -16.67 -4.23
C SER A 446 -29.97 -15.36 -3.56
N ILE A 447 -30.73 -15.52 -2.46
CA ILE A 447 -31.12 -14.41 -1.58
C ILE A 447 -30.32 -14.37 -0.27
N ILE A 448 -29.21 -15.11 -0.23
CA ILE A 448 -28.30 -15.12 0.91
C ILE A 448 -27.34 -13.92 0.75
N PRO A 449 -27.26 -13.01 1.74
CA PRO A 449 -26.37 -11.85 1.65
C PRO A 449 -24.92 -12.25 1.57
N THR A 450 -24.13 -11.45 0.84
CA THR A 450 -22.69 -11.67 0.71
C THR A 450 -21.86 -10.71 1.56
N GLY A 451 -20.59 -11.06 1.74
CA GLY A 451 -19.61 -10.25 2.49
C GLY A 451 -19.36 -8.88 1.89
N MET A 452 -19.59 -8.70 0.59
CA MET A 452 -19.36 -7.44 -0.14
C MET A 452 -20.56 -6.49 -0.13
N GLY A 453 -21.64 -6.82 0.60
CA GLY A 453 -22.78 -5.94 0.83
C GLY A 453 -24.00 -6.18 -0.06
N ALA A 454 -23.95 -7.14 -0.99
CA ALA A 454 -25.13 -7.55 -1.76
C ALA A 454 -26.13 -8.30 -0.87
N ALA A 455 -27.43 -8.01 -1.07
CA ALA A 455 -28.51 -8.68 -0.33
C ALA A 455 -28.81 -10.07 -0.89
N GLY A 456 -28.62 -10.26 -2.20
CA GLY A 456 -28.69 -11.49 -2.97
C GLY A 456 -27.76 -11.41 -4.17
N TYR A 457 -27.86 -12.37 -5.06
CA TYR A 457 -27.18 -12.34 -6.34
C TYR A 457 -27.80 -13.27 -7.36
N THR A 458 -27.79 -12.85 -8.62
CA THR A 458 -28.16 -13.66 -9.78
C THR A 458 -26.93 -13.76 -10.69
N MET A 459 -26.48 -14.97 -10.97
CA MET A 459 -25.26 -15.24 -11.70
C MET A 459 -25.54 -15.92 -13.04
N PRO A 460 -25.13 -15.31 -14.15
CA PRO A 460 -25.23 -15.95 -15.46
C PRO A 460 -24.11 -16.99 -15.65
N LEU A 461 -24.31 -17.94 -16.53
CA LEU A 461 -23.31 -18.85 -17.05
C LEU A 461 -22.88 -18.40 -18.44
N PRO A 462 -21.70 -17.82 -18.62
CA PRO A 462 -21.21 -17.49 -19.95
C PRO A 462 -20.95 -18.76 -20.74
N GLU A 463 -21.56 -18.91 -21.91
CA GLU A 463 -21.34 -20.09 -22.75
C GLU A 463 -20.00 -20.05 -23.51
N LYS A 464 -19.51 -18.87 -23.83
CA LYS A 464 -18.29 -18.64 -24.63
C LYS A 464 -17.55 -17.38 -24.16
N ASP A 465 -16.25 -17.37 -24.37
CA ASP A 465 -15.45 -16.13 -24.27
C ASP A 465 -15.68 -15.31 -25.55
N GLU A 466 -16.30 -14.16 -25.41
CA GLU A 466 -16.56 -13.29 -26.54
C GLU A 466 -15.47 -12.22 -26.67
N MET A 467 -14.98 -12.06 -27.89
CA MET A 467 -13.97 -11.04 -28.20
C MET A 467 -14.59 -9.64 -28.32
N PHE A 468 -15.86 -9.54 -28.76
CA PHE A 468 -16.53 -8.27 -28.99
C PHE A 468 -17.90 -8.23 -28.31
N ASN A 469 -18.20 -7.11 -27.68
CA ASN A 469 -19.55 -6.82 -27.19
C ASN A 469 -20.35 -6.14 -28.32
N THR A 470 -21.44 -6.76 -28.78
CA THR A 470 -22.32 -6.16 -29.74
C THR A 470 -23.20 -5.07 -29.11
N LYS A 471 -23.72 -4.14 -29.92
CA LYS A 471 -24.69 -3.13 -29.45
C LYS A 471 -25.90 -3.79 -28.78
N ASN A 472 -26.40 -4.91 -29.36
CA ASN A 472 -27.53 -5.63 -28.81
C ASN A 472 -27.23 -6.20 -27.43
N LYS A 473 -26.10 -6.91 -27.28
CA LYS A 473 -25.64 -7.45 -25.98
C LYS A 473 -25.50 -6.37 -24.91
N MET A 474 -24.97 -5.20 -25.27
CA MET A 474 -24.85 -4.08 -24.31
C MET A 474 -26.22 -3.57 -23.87
N LEU A 475 -27.20 -3.49 -24.80
CA LEU A 475 -28.60 -3.12 -24.48
C LEU A 475 -29.25 -4.18 -23.58
N GLU A 476 -29.06 -5.47 -23.87
CA GLU A 476 -29.57 -6.57 -23.05
C GLU A 476 -28.95 -6.58 -21.67
N THR A 477 -27.64 -6.30 -21.55
CA THR A 477 -26.98 -6.16 -20.24
C THR A 477 -27.54 -4.99 -19.43
N ILE A 478 -27.91 -3.87 -20.08
CA ILE A 478 -28.61 -2.76 -19.43
C ILE A 478 -30.00 -3.21 -18.96
N MET A 479 -30.76 -3.92 -19.79
CA MET A 479 -32.09 -4.45 -19.43
C MET A 479 -32.01 -5.37 -18.22
N VAL A 480 -31.07 -6.32 -18.22
CA VAL A 480 -30.83 -7.21 -17.08
C VAL A 480 -30.49 -6.41 -15.81
N SER A 481 -29.59 -5.44 -15.92
CA SER A 481 -29.23 -4.60 -14.74
C SER A 481 -30.43 -3.83 -14.16
N LEU A 482 -31.43 -3.51 -14.97
CA LEU A 482 -32.64 -2.82 -14.51
C LEU A 482 -33.71 -3.78 -13.93
N GLY A 483 -33.57 -5.11 -14.16
CA GLY A 483 -34.58 -6.13 -13.85
C GLY A 483 -35.03 -6.14 -12.40
N GLY A 484 -34.08 -6.11 -11.46
CA GLY A 484 -34.41 -6.11 -10.02
C GLY A 484 -35.24 -4.90 -9.60
N ARG A 485 -34.88 -3.72 -10.08
CA ARG A 485 -35.61 -2.47 -9.85
C ARG A 485 -37.05 -2.51 -10.41
N ILE A 486 -37.20 -3.07 -11.59
CA ILE A 486 -38.49 -3.19 -12.27
C ILE A 486 -39.39 -4.16 -11.51
N ALA A 487 -38.87 -5.30 -11.06
CA ALA A 487 -39.61 -6.27 -10.25
C ALA A 487 -40.08 -5.67 -8.91
N GLU A 488 -39.23 -4.89 -8.22
CA GLU A 488 -39.62 -4.16 -7.02
C GLU A 488 -40.80 -3.22 -7.30
N GLU A 489 -40.74 -2.43 -8.37
CA GLU A 489 -41.79 -1.47 -8.72
C GLU A 489 -43.11 -2.16 -9.05
N ILE A 490 -43.09 -3.25 -9.83
CA ILE A 490 -44.30 -3.99 -10.20
C ILE A 490 -45.00 -4.58 -8.97
N ILE A 491 -44.22 -5.21 -8.08
CA ILE A 491 -44.81 -5.99 -6.99
C ILE A 491 -45.15 -5.15 -5.74
N PHE A 492 -44.32 -4.18 -5.42
CA PHE A 492 -44.47 -3.40 -4.19
C PHE A 492 -45.03 -1.99 -4.42
N GLY A 493 -45.07 -1.51 -5.65
CA GLY A 493 -45.40 -0.12 -5.96
C GLY A 493 -44.45 0.89 -5.36
N ASP A 494 -43.30 0.41 -4.86
CA ASP A 494 -42.25 1.15 -4.21
C ASP A 494 -40.88 0.62 -4.65
N VAL A 495 -39.82 1.30 -4.28
CA VAL A 495 -38.47 1.03 -4.77
C VAL A 495 -37.45 1.20 -3.67
N THR A 496 -36.43 0.37 -3.66
CA THR A 496 -35.41 0.39 -2.62
C THR A 496 -34.06 0.94 -3.13
N THR A 497 -33.17 1.19 -2.19
CA THR A 497 -31.77 1.54 -2.48
C THR A 497 -30.94 0.33 -2.94
N GLY A 498 -31.49 -0.89 -2.90
CA GLY A 498 -30.81 -2.13 -3.29
C GLY A 498 -30.31 -2.08 -4.72
N ALA A 499 -31.08 -1.53 -5.64
CA ALA A 499 -30.74 -1.39 -7.06
C ALA A 499 -29.68 -0.31 -7.39
N SER A 500 -29.04 0.30 -6.39
CA SER A 500 -28.10 1.43 -6.63
C SER A 500 -26.89 1.03 -7.47
N GLN A 501 -26.34 -0.17 -7.27
CA GLN A 501 -25.20 -0.68 -8.03
C GLN A 501 -25.61 -1.04 -9.46
N ASP A 502 -26.80 -1.60 -9.65
CA ASP A 502 -27.36 -1.99 -10.95
C ASP A 502 -27.60 -0.77 -11.83
N ILE A 503 -28.18 0.28 -11.25
CA ILE A 503 -28.38 1.57 -11.92
C ILE A 503 -27.04 2.19 -12.32
N LYS A 504 -26.03 2.12 -11.45
CA LYS A 504 -24.69 2.61 -11.74
C LYS A 504 -24.07 1.85 -12.91
N GLN A 505 -24.20 0.53 -12.93
CA GLN A 505 -23.71 -0.33 -14.02
C GLN A 505 -24.42 -0.03 -15.33
N ALA A 506 -25.74 0.00 -15.34
CA ALA A 506 -26.56 0.35 -16.51
C ALA A 506 -26.15 1.72 -17.08
N SER A 507 -26.01 2.73 -16.21
CA SER A 507 -25.61 4.08 -16.62
C SER A 507 -24.19 4.13 -17.19
N ALA A 508 -23.26 3.37 -16.64
CA ALA A 508 -21.89 3.30 -17.12
C ALA A 508 -21.82 2.66 -18.51
N ILE A 509 -22.57 1.56 -18.74
CA ILE A 509 -22.64 0.89 -20.04
C ILE A 509 -23.28 1.84 -21.08
N ALA A 510 -24.41 2.45 -20.78
CA ALA A 510 -25.08 3.38 -21.68
C ALA A 510 -24.18 4.57 -22.04
N ARG A 511 -23.45 5.12 -21.07
CA ARG A 511 -22.48 6.20 -21.31
C ARG A 511 -21.32 5.73 -22.20
N ALA A 512 -20.76 4.55 -21.97
CA ALA A 512 -19.71 3.98 -22.81
C ALA A 512 -20.18 3.76 -24.25
N MET A 513 -21.41 3.28 -24.46
CA MET A 513 -22.00 3.13 -25.80
C MET A 513 -22.02 4.45 -26.55
N VAL A 514 -22.37 5.54 -25.88
CA VAL A 514 -22.50 6.87 -26.46
C VAL A 514 -21.14 7.54 -26.65
N THR A 515 -20.27 7.50 -25.65
CA THR A 515 -19.03 8.31 -25.63
C THR A 515 -17.81 7.58 -26.17
N GLN A 516 -17.69 6.26 -25.96
CA GLN A 516 -16.51 5.50 -26.34
C GLN A 516 -16.70 4.71 -27.65
N TYR A 517 -17.85 4.12 -27.83
CA TYR A 517 -18.10 3.20 -28.96
C TYR A 517 -18.87 3.82 -30.13
N GLY A 518 -19.30 5.08 -30.00
CA GLY A 518 -20.02 5.78 -31.10
C GLY A 518 -21.31 5.07 -31.52
N MET A 519 -22.01 4.42 -30.57
CA MET A 519 -23.23 3.65 -30.85
C MET A 519 -24.52 4.48 -30.84
N SER A 520 -24.42 5.81 -30.73
CA SER A 520 -25.57 6.74 -30.84
C SER A 520 -25.71 7.27 -32.26
N GLU A 521 -26.91 7.19 -32.80
CA GLU A 521 -27.24 7.77 -34.12
C GLU A 521 -27.21 9.30 -34.11
N LYS A 522 -27.59 9.92 -32.99
CA LYS A 522 -27.62 11.38 -32.82
C LYS A 522 -26.24 12.01 -32.74
N LEU A 523 -25.32 11.34 -32.07
CA LEU A 523 -23.95 11.84 -31.86
C LEU A 523 -22.94 11.31 -32.88
N GLY A 524 -23.32 10.25 -33.62
CA GLY A 524 -22.49 9.64 -34.65
C GLY A 524 -21.29 8.85 -34.10
N MET A 525 -20.41 8.46 -35.02
CA MET A 525 -19.23 7.65 -34.72
C MET A 525 -18.04 8.54 -34.25
N ILE A 526 -18.21 9.24 -33.15
CA ILE A 526 -17.21 10.12 -32.57
C ILE A 526 -16.90 9.63 -31.18
N ASN A 527 -15.60 9.51 -30.85
CA ASN A 527 -15.14 9.22 -29.50
C ASN A 527 -15.11 10.53 -28.68
N TYR A 528 -16.01 10.66 -27.72
CA TYR A 528 -16.10 11.72 -26.73
C TYR A 528 -15.55 11.27 -25.38
N GLY A 529 -15.02 10.04 -25.28
CA GLY A 529 -14.35 9.58 -24.08
C GLY A 529 -13.17 10.50 -23.79
N SER A 530 -13.00 10.95 -22.57
CA SER A 530 -11.72 11.46 -22.11
C SER A 530 -10.76 10.27 -22.13
N ASP A 531 -9.61 10.42 -22.77
CA ASP A 531 -8.49 9.54 -22.49
C ASP A 531 -8.14 9.76 -21.00
N ASP A 532 -8.74 8.94 -20.12
CA ASP A 532 -8.46 8.93 -18.68
C ASP A 532 -7.00 8.56 -18.38
N ASP A 533 -6.20 8.37 -19.42
CA ASP A 533 -4.77 8.07 -19.36
C ASP A 533 -3.90 9.27 -18.96
N GLU A 534 -4.41 10.50 -19.00
CA GLU A 534 -3.72 11.67 -18.47
C GLU A 534 -4.20 12.03 -17.05
N VAL A 535 -3.84 11.23 -16.06
CA VAL A 535 -3.91 11.64 -14.65
C VAL A 535 -2.82 12.69 -14.37
N PHE A 536 -3.06 13.91 -14.82
CA PHE A 536 -2.33 15.08 -14.35
C PHE A 536 -2.87 15.49 -12.98
N ILE A 537 -2.08 15.28 -11.93
CA ILE A 537 -2.31 15.75 -10.54
C ILE A 537 -2.34 17.29 -10.44
N GLY A 538 -2.86 17.96 -11.37
CA GLY A 538 -3.06 19.41 -11.40
C GLY A 538 -4.33 19.79 -12.16
N ARG A 539 -4.98 18.82 -12.82
CA ARG A 539 -6.23 18.99 -13.56
C ARG A 539 -7.49 18.57 -12.77
N ASP A 540 -7.35 17.98 -11.58
CA ASP A 540 -8.49 17.64 -10.73
C ASP A 540 -9.27 18.86 -10.21
N LEU A 541 -8.78 20.08 -10.44
CA LEU A 541 -9.51 21.32 -10.16
C LEU A 541 -10.30 21.84 -11.38
N ALA A 542 -10.14 21.27 -12.55
CA ALA A 542 -10.98 21.55 -13.71
C ALA A 542 -11.01 20.30 -14.62
N HIS A 543 -12.01 19.45 -14.48
CA HIS A 543 -12.42 18.51 -15.52
C HIS A 543 -12.77 19.30 -16.76
N THR A 544 -11.80 19.66 -17.57
CA THR A 544 -12.03 20.25 -18.88
C THR A 544 -12.49 19.14 -19.80
N ARG A 545 -13.80 19.02 -19.93
CA ARG A 545 -14.41 18.17 -20.95
C ARG A 545 -13.83 18.57 -22.31
N SER A 546 -13.45 17.58 -23.13
CA SER A 546 -12.95 17.81 -24.50
C SER A 546 -14.03 18.33 -25.47
N TYR A 547 -15.25 18.52 -24.98
CA TYR A 547 -16.42 18.92 -25.76
C TYR A 547 -17.27 19.98 -25.03
N GLY A 548 -17.99 20.80 -25.83
CA GLY A 548 -18.79 21.91 -25.32
C GLY A 548 -20.10 21.45 -24.65
N GLU A 549 -20.74 22.37 -23.92
CA GLU A 549 -21.98 22.15 -23.15
C GLU A 549 -23.12 21.55 -23.98
N ARG A 550 -23.24 21.90 -25.26
CA ARG A 550 -24.24 21.33 -26.14
C ARG A 550 -24.07 19.83 -26.34
N VAL A 551 -22.83 19.40 -26.61
CA VAL A 551 -22.52 17.96 -26.77
C VAL A 551 -22.71 17.22 -25.46
N ALA A 552 -22.35 17.82 -24.32
CA ALA A 552 -22.61 17.25 -23.00
C ALA A 552 -24.10 16.99 -22.76
N SER A 553 -24.96 17.97 -23.09
CA SER A 553 -26.43 17.83 -23.00
C SER A 553 -26.96 16.77 -23.94
N ASP A 554 -26.42 16.67 -25.15
CA ASP A 554 -26.80 15.63 -26.12
C ASP A 554 -26.38 14.23 -25.64
N ILE A 555 -25.18 14.07 -25.04
CA ILE A 555 -24.73 12.81 -24.42
C ILE A 555 -25.68 12.40 -23.29
N ASP A 556 -26.01 13.30 -22.38
CA ASP A 556 -26.88 13.00 -21.24
C ASP A 556 -28.30 12.66 -21.70
N SER A 557 -28.79 13.31 -22.78
CA SER A 557 -30.07 13.01 -23.39
C SER A 557 -30.11 11.62 -24.04
N GLU A 558 -29.04 11.22 -24.75
CA GLU A 558 -28.92 9.90 -25.38
C GLU A 558 -28.75 8.78 -24.33
N VAL A 559 -27.94 8.98 -23.29
CA VAL A 559 -27.83 8.03 -22.19
C VAL A 559 -29.19 7.80 -21.54
N LYS A 560 -29.94 8.89 -21.27
CA LYS A 560 -31.28 8.77 -20.70
C LYS A 560 -32.21 8.02 -21.62
N ARG A 561 -32.24 8.34 -22.94
CA ARG A 561 -33.07 7.67 -23.93
C ARG A 561 -32.80 6.15 -23.95
N ILE A 562 -31.52 5.74 -24.00
CA ILE A 562 -31.13 4.32 -23.99
C ILE A 562 -31.65 3.61 -22.73
N ILE A 563 -31.47 4.22 -21.56
CA ILE A 563 -31.97 3.64 -20.31
C ILE A 563 -33.47 3.54 -20.28
N ASP A 564 -34.20 4.60 -20.69
CA ASP A 564 -35.68 4.62 -20.72
C ASP A 564 -36.24 3.55 -21.69
N GLU A 565 -35.63 3.38 -22.88
CA GLU A 565 -36.02 2.34 -23.85
C GLU A 565 -35.73 0.92 -23.31
N CYS A 566 -34.57 0.69 -22.71
CA CYS A 566 -34.22 -0.59 -22.08
C CYS A 566 -35.16 -0.91 -20.91
N TYR A 567 -35.48 0.09 -20.09
CA TYR A 567 -36.42 -0.03 -18.98
C TYR A 567 -37.83 -0.45 -19.47
N ALA A 568 -38.35 0.21 -20.51
CA ALA A 568 -39.67 -0.10 -21.04
C ALA A 568 -39.76 -1.54 -21.60
N LYS A 569 -38.75 -1.98 -22.36
CA LYS A 569 -38.66 -3.35 -22.88
C LYS A 569 -38.53 -4.39 -21.78
N ALA A 570 -37.63 -4.16 -20.83
CA ALA A 570 -37.43 -5.07 -19.70
C ALA A 570 -38.72 -5.20 -18.87
N LYS A 571 -39.44 -4.10 -18.66
CA LYS A 571 -40.73 -4.11 -17.96
C LYS A 571 -41.80 -4.91 -18.70
N GLU A 572 -41.87 -4.82 -20.04
CA GLU A 572 -42.76 -5.61 -20.87
C GLU A 572 -42.48 -7.11 -20.72
N ILE A 573 -41.19 -7.51 -20.76
CA ILE A 573 -40.79 -8.92 -20.60
C ILE A 573 -41.16 -9.43 -19.19
N ILE A 574 -40.84 -8.69 -18.12
CA ILE A 574 -41.15 -9.11 -16.76
C ILE A 574 -42.66 -9.23 -16.54
N LEU A 575 -43.46 -8.32 -17.08
CA LEU A 575 -44.93 -8.38 -16.99
C LEU A 575 -45.51 -9.58 -17.76
N ALA A 576 -44.90 -9.96 -18.89
CA ALA A 576 -45.32 -11.15 -19.65
C ALA A 576 -45.08 -12.46 -18.86
N HIS A 577 -44.14 -12.45 -17.87
CA HIS A 577 -43.78 -13.59 -17.05
C HIS A 577 -44.08 -13.36 -15.55
N GLU A 578 -45.11 -12.61 -15.22
CA GLU A 578 -45.49 -12.27 -13.85
C GLU A 578 -45.80 -13.52 -12.99
N ASP A 579 -46.35 -14.56 -13.58
CA ASP A 579 -46.60 -15.85 -12.92
C ASP A 579 -45.29 -16.54 -12.51
N ILE A 580 -44.27 -16.51 -13.38
CA ILE A 580 -42.93 -17.04 -13.09
C ILE A 580 -42.22 -16.20 -12.02
N LEU A 581 -42.39 -14.86 -12.09
CA LEU A 581 -41.87 -13.94 -11.09
C LEU A 581 -42.36 -14.34 -9.68
N HIS A 582 -43.65 -14.67 -9.53
CA HIS A 582 -44.23 -15.11 -8.26
C HIS A 582 -43.76 -16.51 -7.83
N LYS A 583 -43.75 -17.48 -8.77
CA LYS A 583 -43.33 -18.87 -8.48
C LYS A 583 -41.84 -18.92 -8.04
N CYS A 584 -40.98 -18.26 -8.80
CA CYS A 584 -39.55 -18.23 -8.52
C CYS A 584 -39.25 -17.52 -7.18
N ALA A 585 -39.87 -16.36 -6.92
CA ALA A 585 -39.70 -15.66 -5.65
C ALA A 585 -40.18 -16.50 -4.45
N ALA A 586 -41.30 -17.25 -4.58
CA ALA A 586 -41.77 -18.15 -3.54
C ALA A 586 -40.76 -19.30 -3.28
N LEU A 587 -40.21 -19.90 -4.34
CA LEU A 587 -39.21 -20.95 -4.26
C LEU A 587 -37.91 -20.44 -3.61
N LEU A 588 -37.48 -19.21 -3.95
CA LEU A 588 -36.31 -18.57 -3.33
C LEU A 588 -36.53 -18.28 -1.82
N ILE A 589 -37.73 -17.88 -1.42
CA ILE A 589 -38.05 -17.67 -0.01
C ILE A 589 -37.95 -18.98 0.78
N GLU A 590 -38.33 -20.10 0.17
CA GLU A 590 -38.29 -21.43 0.79
C GLU A 590 -36.86 -22.00 0.82
N LYS A 591 -36.18 -22.03 -0.32
CA LYS A 591 -34.88 -22.72 -0.50
C LYS A 591 -33.67 -21.82 -0.29
N GLU A 592 -33.84 -20.50 -0.31
CA GLU A 592 -32.80 -19.45 -0.26
C GLU A 592 -31.83 -19.41 -1.45
N LYS A 593 -31.71 -20.51 -2.19
CA LYS A 593 -30.84 -20.65 -3.37
C LYS A 593 -31.45 -21.67 -4.33
N ILE A 594 -31.46 -21.34 -5.63
CA ILE A 594 -31.90 -22.24 -6.71
C ILE A 594 -30.87 -22.27 -7.85
N GLY A 595 -30.75 -23.40 -8.52
CA GLY A 595 -29.87 -23.60 -9.66
C GLY A 595 -30.64 -23.45 -10.99
N GLN A 596 -29.87 -23.55 -12.10
CA GLN A 596 -30.39 -23.42 -13.45
C GLN A 596 -31.55 -24.36 -13.75
N GLU A 597 -31.38 -25.67 -13.48
CA GLU A 597 -32.40 -26.68 -13.80
C GLU A 597 -33.75 -26.43 -13.09
N GLU A 598 -33.69 -26.01 -11.83
CA GLU A 598 -34.89 -25.66 -11.05
C GLU A 598 -35.57 -24.39 -11.59
N PHE A 599 -34.78 -23.39 -12.02
CA PHE A 599 -35.31 -22.16 -12.59
C PHE A 599 -35.95 -22.40 -13.96
N ASP A 600 -35.25 -23.13 -14.84
CA ASP A 600 -35.74 -23.43 -16.18
C ASP A 600 -37.03 -24.28 -16.15
N SER A 601 -37.21 -25.16 -15.15
CA SER A 601 -38.42 -25.96 -14.97
C SER A 601 -39.68 -25.10 -14.75
N LEU A 602 -39.53 -23.88 -14.19
CA LEU A 602 -40.67 -22.97 -13.97
C LEU A 602 -41.31 -22.47 -15.27
N PHE A 603 -40.55 -22.43 -16.37
CA PHE A 603 -41.03 -22.03 -17.68
C PHE A 603 -41.72 -23.20 -18.42
N VAL A 604 -41.36 -24.44 -18.14
CA VAL A 604 -41.92 -25.62 -18.78
C VAL A 604 -43.31 -25.97 -18.23
N GLU A 605 -43.50 -25.86 -16.91
CA GLU A 605 -44.81 -26.12 -16.25
C GLU A 605 -45.95 -25.17 -16.65
N GLY A 606 -45.65 -24.05 -17.32
CA GLY A 606 -46.63 -23.08 -17.80
C GLY A 606 -47.27 -23.45 -19.15
N THR A 607 -46.82 -24.50 -19.84
CA THR A 607 -47.28 -24.89 -21.18
C THR A 607 -48.30 -26.04 -21.21
N GLU A 608 -48.65 -26.65 -20.08
CA GLU A 608 -49.79 -27.59 -20.04
C GLU A 608 -51.11 -26.83 -19.97
N GLU A 609 -51.70 -26.53 -21.11
CA GLU A 609 -53.14 -26.23 -21.18
C GLU A 609 -53.91 -27.45 -20.65
N PRO A 610 -54.92 -27.26 -19.77
CA PRO A 610 -55.77 -28.37 -19.36
C PRO A 610 -56.51 -28.86 -20.61
N GLU A 611 -56.28 -30.09 -21.04
CA GLU A 611 -57.15 -30.77 -21.98
C GLU A 611 -58.58 -30.73 -21.40
N LEU A 612 -59.46 -29.95 -22.00
CA LEU A 612 -60.87 -29.93 -21.74
C LEU A 612 -61.45 -31.24 -22.27
N GLU A 613 -61.77 -32.20 -21.37
CA GLU A 613 -62.77 -33.24 -21.64
C GLU A 613 -64.19 -32.69 -21.68
#